data_b536d24832f26eefef0ddc95c37c8b99
#
_entry.id   b536d24832f26eefef0ddc95c37c8b99
#
_cell.length_a   1.000
_cell.length_b   1.000
_cell.length_c   1.000
_cell.angle_alpha   90.00
_cell.angle_beta   90.00
_cell.angle_gamma   90.00
#
_symmetry.space_group_name_H-M   'P 1'
#
loop_
_entity.id
_entity.type
_entity.pdbx_description
1 polymer ?
#
loop_
_entity_poly.entity_id
_entity_poly.type
_entity_poly.pdbx_seq_one_letter_code
_entity_poly.pdbx_strand_id
1 'polypeptide(L)'
;MKLRIHKHLFYTQVMLADIVVFDGLDELDALGPYEILRRAGQLSIDFSVRLVTHSGQQTVTAASGLTFATDGLFTPGEADIVIVAGGGWNARSKQGAWAEYQKGELAPLLVEAAQSATVIAGVCTGTMLWAHAGVITGRRANTHHTAHEELAELGVVVVPERVVDDGDVVTSGGVTSGLDLALWLVARELSDLLAQQIAKSIEYKWFRPNRSISA
;
A
#
# COMPACT_ATOMS: atom_id res chain seq x y z
N MET A 1 43.67 28.30 -17.72
CA MET A 1 43.24 27.16 -16.87
C MET A 1 41.84 27.48 -16.36
N LYS A 2 40.78 26.97 -17.07
CA LYS A 2 39.39 27.24 -16.74
C LYS A 2 38.89 26.16 -15.75
N LEU A 3 38.62 26.54 -14.51
CA LEU A 3 37.98 25.68 -13.52
C LEU A 3 36.54 25.35 -13.99
N ARG A 4 36.29 24.10 -14.37
CA ARG A 4 34.91 23.59 -14.54
C ARG A 4 34.34 23.29 -13.16
N ILE A 5 33.46 24.18 -12.66
CA ILE A 5 32.63 23.91 -11.50
C ILE A 5 31.54 22.94 -11.97
N HIS A 6 31.66 21.65 -11.60
CA HIS A 6 30.58 20.69 -11.73
C HIS A 6 29.52 21.04 -10.66
N LYS A 7 28.46 21.71 -11.11
CA LYS A 7 27.22 21.78 -10.31
C LYS A 7 26.59 20.40 -10.31
N HIS A 8 26.89 19.58 -9.31
CA HIS A 8 26.00 18.48 -8.94
C HIS A 8 24.76 19.12 -8.28
N LEU A 9 23.71 19.36 -9.08
CA LEU A 9 22.37 19.50 -8.54
C LEU A 9 21.99 18.13 -7.99
N PHE A 10 22.05 17.96 -6.68
CA PHE A 10 21.34 16.89 -5.99
C PHE A 10 19.85 17.21 -6.10
N TYR A 11 19.20 16.72 -7.15
CA TYR A 11 17.76 16.53 -7.10
C TYR A 11 17.55 15.37 -6.12
N THR A 12 17.14 15.65 -4.90
CA THR A 12 16.54 14.63 -4.04
C THR A 12 15.31 14.17 -4.78
N GLN A 13 15.31 12.90 -5.22
CA GLN A 13 14.16 12.31 -5.87
C GLN A 13 13.03 12.25 -4.84
N VAL A 14 11.89 12.88 -5.13
CA VAL A 14 10.72 12.86 -4.27
C VAL A 14 10.21 11.43 -4.26
N MET A 15 10.18 10.78 -3.10
CA MET A 15 9.60 9.44 -2.94
C MET A 15 8.09 9.51 -3.19
N LEU A 16 7.60 8.63 -4.05
CA LEU A 16 6.20 8.58 -4.44
C LEU A 16 5.54 7.29 -3.94
N ALA A 17 4.40 7.41 -3.27
CA ALA A 17 3.54 6.30 -2.92
C ALA A 17 2.25 6.33 -3.75
N ASP A 18 1.92 5.22 -4.40
CA ASP A 18 0.64 5.00 -5.05
C ASP A 18 -0.23 4.08 -4.21
N ILE A 19 -1.47 4.49 -3.95
CA ILE A 19 -2.51 3.66 -3.38
C ILE A 19 -3.45 3.27 -4.52
N VAL A 20 -3.42 1.99 -4.90
CA VAL A 20 -4.26 1.44 -5.96
C VAL A 20 -5.66 1.21 -5.40
N VAL A 21 -6.63 1.89 -6.01
CA VAL A 21 -8.05 1.89 -5.63
C VAL A 21 -8.93 1.47 -6.79
N PHE A 22 -10.12 0.96 -6.48
CA PHE A 22 -11.11 0.46 -7.44
C PHE A 22 -12.52 0.53 -6.83
N ASP A 23 -13.56 0.47 -7.65
CA ASP A 23 -14.94 0.46 -7.16
C ASP A 23 -15.21 -0.73 -6.23
N GLY A 24 -15.94 -0.48 -5.14
CA GLY A 24 -16.30 -1.48 -4.14
C GLY A 24 -15.19 -1.84 -3.14
N LEU A 25 -14.11 -1.07 -3.09
CA LEU A 25 -13.11 -1.19 -2.01
C LEU A 25 -13.72 -0.84 -0.66
N ASP A 26 -13.13 -1.31 0.44
CA ASP A 26 -13.42 -0.79 1.78
C ASP A 26 -12.78 0.58 1.94
N GLU A 27 -13.55 1.59 2.32
CA GLU A 27 -13.11 2.98 2.38
C GLU A 27 -11.84 3.16 3.19
N LEU A 28 -11.79 2.52 4.36
CA LEU A 28 -10.69 2.74 5.28
C LEU A 28 -9.41 2.05 4.84
N ASP A 29 -9.49 1.02 3.99
CA ASP A 29 -8.32 0.34 3.41
C ASP A 29 -7.50 1.28 2.51
N ALA A 30 -8.14 2.28 1.91
CA ALA A 30 -7.48 3.32 1.12
C ALA A 30 -7.29 4.63 1.88
N LEU A 31 -8.38 5.17 2.47
CA LEU A 31 -8.37 6.50 3.08
C LEU A 31 -7.57 6.54 4.38
N GLY A 32 -7.47 5.41 5.11
CA GLY A 32 -6.61 5.31 6.28
C GLY A 32 -5.13 5.53 5.95
N PRO A 33 -4.54 4.73 5.07
CA PRO A 33 -3.18 4.97 4.58
C PRO A 33 -3.01 6.34 3.92
N TYR A 34 -3.96 6.77 3.11
CA TYR A 34 -3.90 8.07 2.44
C TYR A 34 -3.78 9.23 3.42
N GLU A 35 -4.58 9.25 4.48
CA GLU A 35 -4.52 10.30 5.53
C GLU A 35 -3.13 10.38 6.16
N ILE A 36 -2.55 9.23 6.52
CA ILE A 36 -1.23 9.19 7.15
C ILE A 36 -0.13 9.66 6.18
N LEU A 37 -0.12 9.10 4.97
CA LEU A 37 0.90 9.41 3.97
C LEU A 37 0.77 10.84 3.44
N ARG A 38 -0.45 11.36 3.34
CA ARG A 38 -0.70 12.75 2.96
C ARG A 38 -0.14 13.73 4.00
N ARG A 39 -0.30 13.43 5.29
CA ARG A 39 0.33 14.21 6.38
C ARG A 39 1.85 14.13 6.32
N ALA A 40 2.41 12.96 6.02
CA ALA A 40 3.86 12.82 5.83
C ALA A 40 4.36 13.73 4.70
N GLY A 41 3.67 13.77 3.55
CA GLY A 41 4.01 14.67 2.44
C GLY A 41 3.82 16.15 2.74
N GLN A 42 2.91 16.52 3.66
CA GLN A 42 2.77 17.91 4.10
C GLN A 42 3.92 18.37 5.03
N LEU A 43 4.52 17.43 5.74
CA LEU A 43 5.60 17.67 6.69
C LEU A 43 7.01 17.39 6.12
N SER A 44 7.07 16.71 4.97
CA SER A 44 8.31 16.39 4.25
C SER A 44 8.17 16.75 2.78
N ILE A 45 9.07 17.58 2.28
CA ILE A 45 9.07 18.01 0.86
C ILE A 45 9.50 16.90 -0.11
N ASP A 46 10.08 15.83 0.41
CA ASP A 46 10.64 14.73 -0.40
C ASP A 46 9.70 13.52 -0.48
N PHE A 47 8.42 13.71 -0.15
CA PHE A 47 7.42 12.63 -0.18
C PHE A 47 6.07 13.09 -0.73
N SER A 48 5.43 12.23 -1.53
CA SER A 48 4.07 12.44 -2.05
C SER A 48 3.28 11.13 -2.10
N VAL A 49 1.94 11.24 -2.12
CA VAL A 49 1.03 10.10 -2.23
C VAL A 49 -0.08 10.41 -3.24
N ARG A 50 -0.48 9.39 -4.02
CA ARG A 50 -1.59 9.46 -4.98
C ARG A 50 -2.59 8.32 -4.72
N LEU A 51 -3.87 8.60 -5.01
CA LEU A 51 -4.92 7.59 -5.19
C LEU A 51 -5.02 7.29 -6.69
N VAL A 52 -4.71 6.08 -7.12
CA VAL A 52 -4.62 5.74 -8.53
C VAL A 52 -5.48 4.54 -8.89
N THR A 53 -5.98 4.47 -10.13
CA THR A 53 -6.75 3.33 -10.63
C THR A 53 -6.07 2.71 -11.85
N HIS A 54 -6.17 1.40 -12.01
CA HIS A 54 -5.62 0.72 -13.19
C HIS A 54 -6.41 1.04 -14.48
N SER A 55 -7.66 1.48 -14.36
CA SER A 55 -8.51 1.87 -15.50
C SER A 55 -8.40 3.36 -15.87
N GLY A 56 -7.73 4.17 -15.05
CA GLY A 56 -7.66 5.63 -15.23
C GLY A 56 -8.97 6.37 -14.94
N GLN A 57 -9.95 5.72 -14.30
CA GLN A 57 -11.20 6.40 -13.89
C GLN A 57 -10.90 7.50 -12.87
N GLN A 58 -11.59 8.63 -12.99
CA GLN A 58 -11.33 9.82 -12.18
C GLN A 58 -12.03 9.82 -10.82
N THR A 59 -12.95 8.90 -10.61
CA THR A 59 -13.68 8.74 -9.35
C THR A 59 -13.87 7.27 -9.06
N VAL A 60 -13.83 6.92 -7.77
CA VAL A 60 -14.10 5.58 -7.24
C VAL A 60 -15.27 5.66 -6.28
N THR A 61 -16.17 4.69 -6.36
CA THR A 61 -17.27 4.51 -5.40
C THR A 61 -16.98 3.30 -4.53
N ALA A 62 -16.72 3.54 -3.26
CA ALA A 62 -16.41 2.52 -2.27
C ALA A 62 -17.65 1.70 -1.84
N ALA A 63 -17.44 0.65 -1.05
CA ALA A 63 -18.48 -0.33 -0.71
C ALA A 63 -19.68 0.27 0.05
N SER A 64 -19.48 1.29 0.88
CA SER A 64 -20.58 1.96 1.60
C SER A 64 -21.24 3.10 0.81
N GLY A 65 -20.77 3.37 -0.42
CA GLY A 65 -21.31 4.38 -1.32
C GLY A 65 -20.59 5.72 -1.27
N LEU A 66 -19.49 5.83 -0.53
CA LEU A 66 -18.63 7.03 -0.58
C LEU A 66 -17.96 7.10 -1.95
N THR A 67 -18.12 8.24 -2.64
CA THR A 67 -17.42 8.52 -3.89
C THR A 67 -16.31 9.56 -3.65
N PHE A 68 -15.11 9.29 -4.14
CA PHE A 68 -13.97 10.20 -4.04
C PHE A 68 -13.19 10.26 -5.37
N ALA A 69 -12.45 11.35 -5.54
CA ALA A 69 -11.62 11.56 -6.73
C ALA A 69 -10.31 10.75 -6.63
N THR A 70 -9.78 10.40 -7.80
CA THR A 70 -8.46 9.77 -7.95
C THR A 70 -7.48 10.75 -8.61
N ASP A 71 -6.19 10.52 -8.41
CA ASP A 71 -5.13 11.35 -8.98
C ASP A 71 -4.71 10.90 -10.39
N GLY A 72 -5.23 9.75 -10.87
CA GLY A 72 -5.02 9.31 -12.24
C GLY A 72 -4.81 7.81 -12.42
N LEU A 73 -4.10 7.47 -13.50
CA LEU A 73 -3.79 6.10 -13.89
C LEU A 73 -2.64 5.53 -13.05
N PHE A 74 -2.80 4.28 -12.60
CA PHE A 74 -1.70 3.50 -12.05
C PHE A 74 -0.75 3.08 -13.16
N THR A 75 0.49 3.56 -13.09
CA THR A 75 1.56 3.21 -14.03
C THR A 75 2.68 2.52 -13.28
N PRO A 76 2.90 1.21 -13.49
CA PRO A 76 4.04 0.51 -12.91
C PRO A 76 5.37 1.21 -13.20
N GLY A 77 6.26 1.28 -12.20
CA GLY A 77 7.57 1.92 -12.32
C GLY A 77 7.61 3.41 -12.01
N GLU A 78 6.46 4.07 -11.78
CA GLU A 78 6.45 5.48 -11.36
C GLU A 78 6.61 5.65 -9.85
N ALA A 79 6.03 4.74 -9.05
CA ALA A 79 6.02 4.87 -7.60
C ALA A 79 7.07 4.00 -6.91
N ASP A 80 7.68 4.53 -5.85
CA ASP A 80 8.61 3.82 -4.97
C ASP A 80 7.88 2.87 -4.02
N ILE A 81 6.65 3.22 -3.63
CA ILE A 81 5.79 2.44 -2.75
C ILE A 81 4.45 2.22 -3.45
N VAL A 82 4.03 0.96 -3.58
CA VAL A 82 2.73 0.60 -4.16
C VAL A 82 1.89 -0.12 -3.12
N ILE A 83 0.76 0.49 -2.74
CA ILE A 83 -0.19 -0.04 -1.75
C ILE A 83 -1.47 -0.45 -2.48
N VAL A 84 -1.96 -1.67 -2.27
CA VAL A 84 -3.24 -2.12 -2.83
C VAL A 84 -4.28 -2.18 -1.72
N ALA A 85 -5.40 -1.48 -1.91
CA ALA A 85 -6.55 -1.52 -1.01
C ALA A 85 -7.33 -2.83 -1.17
N GLY A 86 -8.10 -3.20 -0.16
CA GLY A 86 -8.96 -4.39 -0.18
C GLY A 86 -10.45 -4.05 -0.22
N GLY A 87 -11.29 -5.00 0.18
CA GLY A 87 -12.74 -4.90 0.20
C GLY A 87 -13.43 -5.91 -0.71
N GLY A 88 -14.59 -6.41 -0.30
CA GLY A 88 -15.46 -7.24 -1.13
C GLY A 88 -14.99 -8.67 -1.43
N TRP A 89 -13.87 -9.13 -0.86
CA TRP A 89 -13.28 -10.44 -1.17
C TRP A 89 -14.15 -11.60 -0.69
N ASN A 90 -14.44 -11.68 0.59
CA ASN A 90 -15.15 -12.83 1.18
C ASN A 90 -16.61 -12.93 0.75
N ALA A 91 -17.25 -11.80 0.52
CA ALA A 91 -18.61 -11.75 -0.02
C ALA A 91 -18.67 -12.07 -1.53
N ARG A 92 -17.52 -12.33 -2.17
CA ARG A 92 -17.43 -12.52 -3.64
C ARG A 92 -18.18 -11.42 -4.40
N SER A 93 -17.99 -10.19 -3.93
CA SER A 93 -18.75 -9.03 -4.40
C SER A 93 -18.51 -8.78 -5.89
N LYS A 94 -19.54 -8.21 -6.55
CA LYS A 94 -19.44 -7.82 -7.97
C LYS A 94 -18.50 -6.63 -8.22
N GLN A 95 -18.10 -5.95 -7.16
CA GLN A 95 -17.10 -4.88 -7.11
C GLN A 95 -16.15 -5.16 -5.94
N GLY A 96 -14.98 -4.53 -5.92
CA GLY A 96 -13.96 -4.75 -4.89
C GLY A 96 -12.87 -5.71 -5.34
N ALA A 97 -11.99 -6.07 -4.40
CA ALA A 97 -10.80 -6.88 -4.67
C ALA A 97 -11.11 -8.24 -5.34
N TRP A 98 -12.22 -8.88 -4.97
CA TRP A 98 -12.65 -10.11 -5.64
C TRP A 98 -12.97 -9.89 -7.12
N ALA A 99 -13.70 -8.83 -7.44
CA ALA A 99 -14.04 -8.51 -8.82
C ALA A 99 -12.80 -8.15 -9.64
N GLU A 100 -11.85 -7.42 -9.06
CA GLU A 100 -10.57 -7.10 -9.72
C GLU A 100 -9.73 -8.35 -9.99
N TYR A 101 -9.71 -9.29 -9.04
CA TYR A 101 -9.10 -10.61 -9.28
C TYR A 101 -9.77 -11.34 -10.45
N GLN A 102 -11.11 -11.38 -10.51
CA GLN A 102 -11.86 -12.08 -11.57
C GLN A 102 -11.64 -11.44 -12.95
N LYS A 103 -11.48 -10.12 -13.03
CA LYS A 103 -11.14 -9.42 -14.28
C LYS A 103 -9.74 -9.76 -14.79
N GLY A 104 -8.79 -9.97 -13.88
CA GLY A 104 -7.41 -10.31 -14.19
C GLY A 104 -6.58 -9.16 -14.79
N GLU A 105 -7.14 -7.97 -14.94
CA GLU A 105 -6.49 -6.82 -15.58
C GLU A 105 -5.41 -6.19 -14.68
N LEU A 106 -5.60 -6.22 -13.37
CA LEU A 106 -4.67 -5.65 -12.41
C LEU A 106 -3.42 -6.52 -12.18
N ALA A 107 -3.54 -7.84 -12.26
CA ALA A 107 -2.45 -8.78 -11.94
C ALA A 107 -1.15 -8.52 -12.72
N PRO A 108 -1.15 -8.36 -14.06
CA PRO A 108 0.08 -8.09 -14.80
C PRO A 108 0.74 -6.75 -14.40
N LEU A 109 -0.05 -5.73 -14.06
CA LEU A 109 0.46 -4.44 -13.59
C LEU A 109 1.12 -4.57 -12.21
N LEU A 110 0.57 -5.41 -11.33
CA LEU A 110 1.17 -5.69 -10.02
C LEU A 110 2.50 -6.44 -10.17
N VAL A 111 2.59 -7.41 -11.08
CA VAL A 111 3.85 -8.11 -11.36
C VAL A 111 4.93 -7.14 -11.84
N GLU A 112 4.59 -6.23 -12.74
CA GLU A 112 5.51 -5.21 -13.23
C GLU A 112 5.92 -4.23 -12.13
N ALA A 113 4.96 -3.75 -11.33
CA ALA A 113 5.22 -2.86 -10.20
C ALA A 113 6.18 -3.46 -9.17
N ALA A 114 6.04 -4.76 -8.87
CA ALA A 114 6.91 -5.45 -7.93
C ALA A 114 8.38 -5.54 -8.38
N GLN A 115 8.68 -5.36 -9.67
CA GLN A 115 10.04 -5.35 -10.19
C GLN A 115 10.74 -3.99 -10.03
N SER A 116 9.99 -2.92 -9.83
CA SER A 116 10.50 -1.54 -9.81
C SER A 116 10.29 -0.83 -8.49
N ALA A 117 9.21 -1.11 -7.76
CA ALA A 117 8.93 -0.49 -6.48
C ALA A 117 9.93 -0.95 -5.40
N THR A 118 10.32 -0.02 -4.53
CA THR A 118 11.13 -0.32 -3.33
C THR A 118 10.31 -1.12 -2.32
N VAL A 119 9.01 -0.84 -2.24
CA VAL A 119 8.07 -1.50 -1.34
C VAL A 119 6.75 -1.77 -2.05
N ILE A 120 6.29 -3.01 -1.97
CA ILE A 120 4.92 -3.38 -2.28
C ILE A 120 4.14 -3.63 -0.98
N ALA A 121 2.91 -3.15 -0.92
CA ALA A 121 2.11 -3.24 0.29
C ALA A 121 0.66 -3.64 -0.01
N GLY A 122 0.04 -4.33 0.94
CA GLY A 122 -1.37 -4.72 0.87
C GLY A 122 -2.10 -4.42 2.17
N VAL A 123 -3.25 -3.78 2.06
CA VAL A 123 -4.16 -3.58 3.19
C VAL A 123 -5.32 -4.54 3.05
N CYS A 124 -5.67 -5.27 4.12
CA CYS A 124 -6.82 -6.16 4.11
C CYS A 124 -6.72 -7.18 2.95
N THR A 125 -7.79 -7.34 2.19
CA THR A 125 -7.80 -8.24 1.02
C THR A 125 -7.10 -7.68 -0.22
N GLY A 126 -6.49 -6.51 -0.16
CA GLY A 126 -5.53 -6.05 -1.16
C GLY A 126 -4.29 -6.95 -1.23
N THR A 127 -3.90 -7.58 -0.11
CA THR A 127 -2.85 -8.60 -0.07
C THR A 127 -3.19 -9.83 -0.95
N MET A 128 -4.48 -10.18 -1.06
CA MET A 128 -4.92 -11.29 -1.93
C MET A 128 -4.63 -11.02 -3.40
N LEU A 129 -4.70 -9.77 -3.84
CA LEU A 129 -4.38 -9.39 -5.22
C LEU A 129 -2.88 -9.59 -5.52
N TRP A 130 -1.99 -9.24 -4.60
CA TRP A 130 -0.57 -9.55 -4.69
C TRP A 130 -0.28 -11.05 -4.71
N ALA A 131 -0.99 -11.82 -3.87
CA ALA A 131 -0.83 -13.27 -3.80
C ALA A 131 -1.28 -13.97 -5.09
N HIS A 132 -2.44 -13.59 -5.63
CA HIS A 132 -2.94 -14.12 -6.90
C HIS A 132 -2.10 -13.69 -8.12
N ALA A 133 -1.42 -12.56 -8.05
CA ALA A 133 -0.42 -12.18 -9.05
C ALA A 133 0.88 -13.00 -8.95
N GLY A 134 1.00 -13.88 -7.94
CA GLY A 134 2.19 -14.72 -7.70
C GLY A 134 3.40 -13.98 -7.12
N VAL A 135 3.23 -12.72 -6.75
CA VAL A 135 4.34 -11.84 -6.35
C VAL A 135 4.86 -12.17 -4.94
N ILE A 136 3.98 -12.62 -4.05
CA ILE A 136 4.31 -12.84 -2.63
C ILE A 136 4.30 -14.33 -2.22
N THR A 137 4.37 -15.26 -3.17
CA THR A 137 4.50 -16.70 -2.88
C THR A 137 5.76 -16.99 -2.07
N GLY A 138 5.62 -17.73 -0.97
CA GLY A 138 6.71 -18.05 -0.05
C GLY A 138 7.07 -16.93 0.94
N ARG A 139 6.47 -15.73 0.80
CA ARG A 139 6.71 -14.58 1.67
C ARG A 139 5.82 -14.63 2.91
N ARG A 140 6.24 -13.93 3.97
CA ARG A 140 5.44 -13.71 5.17
C ARG A 140 4.50 -12.54 4.91
N ALA A 141 3.20 -12.75 5.13
CA ALA A 141 2.20 -11.70 4.90
C ALA A 141 0.97 -11.88 5.79
N ASN A 142 0.16 -10.84 5.88
CA ASN A 142 -1.17 -10.88 6.47
C ASN A 142 -2.20 -10.32 5.49
N THR A 143 -3.45 -10.71 5.71
CA THR A 143 -4.64 -10.21 5.02
C THR A 143 -5.78 -10.07 6.04
N HIS A 144 -6.99 -9.76 5.61
CA HIS A 144 -8.15 -9.85 6.47
C HIS A 144 -8.31 -11.28 7.01
N HIS A 145 -8.58 -11.44 8.32
CA HIS A 145 -8.57 -12.74 9.01
C HIS A 145 -9.47 -13.81 8.33
N THR A 146 -10.53 -13.39 7.68
CA THR A 146 -11.46 -14.30 6.98
C THR A 146 -10.92 -14.84 5.65
N ALA A 147 -9.76 -14.37 5.18
CA ALA A 147 -9.08 -14.84 3.98
C ALA A 147 -7.73 -15.52 4.27
N HIS A 148 -7.41 -15.82 5.54
CA HIS A 148 -6.14 -16.43 5.93
C HIS A 148 -5.93 -17.80 5.31
N GLU A 149 -6.97 -18.67 5.29
CA GLU A 149 -6.87 -20.01 4.70
C GLU A 149 -6.57 -19.93 3.21
N GLU A 150 -7.32 -19.08 2.49
CA GLU A 150 -7.14 -18.88 1.05
C GLU A 150 -5.76 -18.26 0.74
N LEU A 151 -5.26 -17.34 1.58
CA LEU A 151 -3.91 -16.78 1.43
C LEU A 151 -2.84 -17.87 1.61
N ALA A 152 -3.01 -18.77 2.58
CA ALA A 152 -2.09 -19.88 2.79
C ALA A 152 -2.09 -20.88 1.63
N GLU A 153 -3.25 -21.15 1.02
CA GLU A 153 -3.39 -22.01 -0.17
C GLU A 153 -2.62 -21.46 -1.38
N LEU A 154 -2.41 -20.13 -1.44
CA LEU A 154 -1.58 -19.47 -2.46
C LEU A 154 -0.07 -19.54 -2.16
N GLY A 155 0.32 -20.33 -1.13
CA GLY A 155 1.71 -20.54 -0.76
C GLY A 155 2.34 -19.39 0.04
N VAL A 156 1.53 -18.52 0.62
CA VAL A 156 2.01 -17.42 1.47
C VAL A 156 2.13 -17.90 2.93
N VAL A 157 3.17 -17.50 3.63
CA VAL A 157 3.34 -17.76 5.06
C VAL A 157 2.51 -16.75 5.84
N VAL A 158 1.32 -17.14 6.27
CA VAL A 158 0.39 -16.25 6.96
C VAL A 158 0.86 -15.95 8.38
N VAL A 159 0.99 -14.67 8.70
CA VAL A 159 1.36 -14.16 10.02
C VAL A 159 0.22 -13.24 10.51
N PRO A 160 -0.56 -13.64 11.54
CA PRO A 160 -1.76 -12.91 11.95
C PRO A 160 -1.43 -11.70 12.85
N GLU A 161 -0.53 -10.84 12.39
CA GLU A 161 -0.16 -9.58 13.06
C GLU A 161 -0.82 -8.39 12.34
N ARG A 162 -1.03 -7.27 13.05
CA ARG A 162 -1.65 -6.09 12.43
C ARG A 162 -0.86 -5.60 11.22
N VAL A 163 0.46 -5.61 11.29
CA VAL A 163 1.37 -5.32 10.18
C VAL A 163 2.46 -6.38 10.15
N VAL A 164 2.74 -6.91 8.98
CA VAL A 164 3.84 -7.84 8.70
C VAL A 164 4.81 -7.14 7.76
N ASP A 165 6.04 -6.96 8.22
CA ASP A 165 7.16 -6.47 7.40
C ASP A 165 8.05 -7.66 7.03
N ASP A 166 8.11 -7.97 5.74
CA ASP A 166 8.97 -9.00 5.16
C ASP A 166 9.96 -8.37 4.15
N GLY A 167 10.53 -7.22 4.52
CA GLY A 167 11.49 -6.49 3.70
C GLY A 167 10.82 -5.57 2.67
N ASP A 168 10.84 -5.95 1.41
CA ASP A 168 10.18 -5.24 0.31
C ASP A 168 8.66 -5.49 0.24
N VAL A 169 8.14 -6.45 1.02
CA VAL A 169 6.71 -6.75 1.15
C VAL A 169 6.22 -6.33 2.52
N VAL A 170 5.25 -5.42 2.57
CA VAL A 170 4.61 -4.97 3.82
C VAL A 170 3.10 -5.12 3.72
N THR A 171 2.52 -5.94 4.58
CA THR A 171 1.09 -6.22 4.52
C THR A 171 0.42 -5.99 5.86
N SER A 172 -0.87 -5.78 5.86
CA SER A 172 -1.64 -5.63 7.09
C SER A 172 -2.93 -6.44 7.10
N GLY A 173 -3.43 -6.66 8.30
CA GLY A 173 -4.77 -7.16 8.51
C GLY A 173 -5.84 -6.20 8.00
N GLY A 174 -7.10 -6.43 8.40
CA GLY A 174 -8.24 -5.69 7.87
C GLY A 174 -8.38 -4.27 8.38
N VAL A 175 -8.99 -3.46 7.58
CA VAL A 175 -9.61 -2.16 7.83
C VAL A 175 -8.68 -1.20 8.59
N THR A 176 -8.78 -1.13 9.91
CA THR A 176 -7.99 -0.19 10.74
C THR A 176 -6.49 -0.48 10.74
N SER A 177 -6.06 -1.67 10.34
CA SER A 177 -4.63 -2.02 10.28
C SER A 177 -3.87 -1.25 9.21
N GLY A 178 -4.58 -0.68 8.23
CA GLY A 178 -4.01 0.22 7.22
C GLY A 178 -3.39 1.48 7.81
N LEU A 179 -3.92 1.99 8.94
CA LEU A 179 -3.30 3.11 9.67
C LEU A 179 -1.92 2.72 10.23
N ASP A 180 -1.82 1.53 10.83
CA ASP A 180 -0.55 1.04 11.38
C ASP A 180 0.46 0.75 10.27
N LEU A 181 0.02 0.19 9.15
CA LEU A 181 0.85 -0.05 7.97
C LEU A 181 1.43 1.27 7.44
N ALA A 182 0.60 2.28 7.25
CA ALA A 182 1.06 3.57 6.73
C ALA A 182 2.02 4.28 7.70
N LEU A 183 1.73 4.28 9.01
CA LEU A 183 2.65 4.80 10.02
C LEU A 183 3.98 4.03 10.02
N TRP A 184 3.94 2.71 9.80
CA TRP A 184 5.14 1.89 9.70
C TRP A 184 5.97 2.25 8.45
N LEU A 185 5.33 2.45 7.30
CA LEU A 185 6.00 2.90 6.09
C LEU A 185 6.66 4.27 6.29
N VAL A 186 5.97 5.22 6.91
CA VAL A 186 6.55 6.53 7.26
C VAL A 186 7.75 6.38 8.19
N ALA A 187 7.66 5.53 9.22
CA ALA A 187 8.76 5.31 10.16
C ALA A 187 9.99 4.69 9.51
N ARG A 188 9.76 3.77 8.57
CA ARG A 188 10.82 2.99 7.92
C ARG A 188 11.48 3.75 6.78
N GLU A 189 10.69 4.39 5.93
CA GLU A 189 11.18 5.01 4.70
C GLU A 189 11.56 6.50 4.89
N LEU A 190 10.94 7.18 5.85
CA LEU A 190 11.19 8.60 6.09
C LEU A 190 11.80 8.85 7.47
N SER A 191 11.02 8.72 8.54
CA SER A 191 11.47 9.01 9.90
C SER A 191 10.53 8.43 10.96
N ASP A 192 11.10 7.73 11.93
CA ASP A 192 10.36 7.25 13.10
C ASP A 192 9.74 8.41 13.93
N LEU A 193 10.47 9.51 14.04
CA LEU A 193 9.97 10.69 14.72
C LEU A 193 8.75 11.29 14.00
N LEU A 194 8.80 11.35 12.67
CA LEU A 194 7.68 11.84 11.85
C LEU A 194 6.44 10.97 12.02
N ALA A 195 6.59 9.64 12.00
CA ALA A 195 5.49 8.70 12.23
C ALA A 195 4.84 8.91 13.62
N GLN A 196 5.66 9.09 14.66
CA GLN A 196 5.17 9.38 16.01
C GLN A 196 4.41 10.71 16.08
N GLN A 197 4.92 11.76 15.42
CA GLN A 197 4.27 13.06 15.36
C GLN A 197 2.90 12.96 14.68
N ILE A 198 2.82 12.23 13.56
CA ILE A 198 1.57 12.01 12.83
C ILE A 198 0.59 11.25 13.72
N ALA A 199 1.00 10.11 14.30
CA ALA A 199 0.14 9.31 15.18
C ALA A 199 -0.42 10.15 16.35
N LYS A 200 0.43 10.98 16.97
CA LYS A 200 0.01 11.89 18.03
C LYS A 200 -0.98 12.96 17.53
N SER A 201 -0.77 13.50 16.33
CA SER A 201 -1.62 14.57 15.77
C SER A 201 -3.03 14.12 15.45
N ILE A 202 -3.22 12.84 15.16
CA ILE A 202 -4.52 12.20 14.90
C ILE A 202 -5.07 11.45 16.13
N GLU A 203 -4.43 11.60 17.29
CA GLU A 203 -4.81 10.94 18.55
C GLU A 203 -4.90 9.41 18.43
N TYR A 204 -4.06 8.81 17.57
CA TYR A 204 -4.06 7.38 17.30
C TYR A 204 -2.99 6.64 18.10
N LYS A 205 -3.40 5.55 18.79
CA LYS A 205 -2.47 4.63 19.44
C LYS A 205 -1.90 3.67 18.40
N TRP A 206 -0.71 3.98 17.94
CA TRP A 206 -0.03 3.18 16.93
C TRP A 206 0.45 1.83 17.45
N PHE A 207 0.09 0.77 16.73
CA PHE A 207 0.55 -0.61 16.98
C PHE A 207 1.74 -0.90 16.05
N ARG A 208 2.94 -0.82 16.57
CA ARG A 208 4.17 -1.09 15.82
C ARG A 208 4.31 -2.58 15.55
N PRO A 209 4.70 -3.00 14.33
CA PRO A 209 5.05 -4.38 14.07
C PRO A 209 6.32 -4.78 14.84
N ASN A 210 6.36 -6.04 15.25
CA ASN A 210 7.59 -6.62 15.75
C ASN A 210 8.58 -6.71 14.58
N ARG A 211 9.73 -6.02 14.65
CA ARG A 211 10.80 -6.23 13.69
C ARG A 211 11.28 -7.67 13.84
N SER A 212 10.93 -8.52 12.88
CA SER A 212 11.66 -9.75 12.69
C SER A 212 13.04 -9.36 12.17
N ILE A 213 14.03 -9.30 13.08
CA ILE A 213 15.43 -9.25 12.66
C ILE A 213 15.64 -10.60 11.96
N SER A 214 15.62 -10.60 10.63
CA SER A 214 16.16 -11.72 9.86
C SER A 214 17.63 -11.83 10.22
N ALA A 215 17.98 -12.91 10.93
CA ALA A 215 19.35 -13.28 11.25
C ALA A 215 20.10 -13.68 9.97
#